data_cfbb0645f6e2381971cb8c7791edbe86
#
_entry.id   cfbb0645f6e2381971cb8c7791edbe86
#
_cell.length_a   1.000
_cell.length_b   1.000
_cell.length_c   1.000
_cell.angle_alpha   90.00
_cell.angle_beta   90.00
_cell.angle_gamma   90.00
#
_symmetry.space_group_name_H-M   'P 1'
#
loop_
_entity.id
_entity.type
_entity.pdbx_description
1 polymer ?
#
loop_
_entity_poly.entity_id
_entity_poly.type
_entity_poly.pdbx_seq_one_letter_code
_entity_poly.pdbx_strand_id
1 'polypeptide(L)'
;MKKKCMIAFAGLVVLLCVGIPFLHFERTISPEVASAAQSTEQTAPEKDKNLKGLQKIDGKYYYYVKGKALTNTYKRVNISGINYYFYFQKDGSAYTDGYKKVTTPDGNTYFCYFKKNGRAYNNGLKKVTINGVNYYFYFNKYGRAVTDTLKKVTDSKGNVALYYFRANGRALTNSFKDIDGNKYYFKNNGKACTEGKHNISHYLCYFDENGVLTRRIDKNKKMIALTYDDGPSKYTYKVLDVMEEYNSVCTFFIVGNRVSSYKDFVKREAELGCELANHTYDHEILTKLDSRDEIKEQVEKCNDTIEELTGIRPKLVRTPGGGRNEMVDETIGMPNILWSVDTLDWKTRDTDATIKSVKEDAYDGAIILMHDLHEATTDAAKTIVPYLIDQGYQLVTVSEMAECRGVELEDGTRYYSMRPQK
;
A
#
# COMPACT_ATOMS: atom_id res chain seq x y z
N MET A 1 1.66 -51.71 15.98
CA MET A 1 1.55 -52.79 14.95
C MET A 1 0.67 -52.29 13.82
N LYS A 2 1.24 -52.21 12.62
CA LYS A 2 0.69 -52.47 11.26
C LYS A 2 -0.65 -51.79 10.90
N LYS A 3 -0.88 -51.10 9.77
CA LYS A 3 -0.25 -51.14 8.41
C LYS A 3 -0.68 -49.92 7.62
N LYS A 4 0.22 -49.48 6.76
CA LYS A 4 -0.01 -48.56 5.62
C LYS A 4 -1.02 -49.10 4.63
N CYS A 5 -1.82 -48.24 4.00
CA CYS A 5 -2.33 -48.51 2.65
C CYS A 5 -2.24 -47.21 1.84
N MET A 6 -1.33 -47.19 0.88
CA MET A 6 -1.24 -46.26 -0.24
C MET A 6 -2.17 -46.76 -1.36
N ILE A 7 -2.99 -45.87 -1.91
CA ILE A 7 -3.62 -46.13 -3.21
C ILE A 7 -3.33 -44.91 -4.08
N ALA A 8 -2.49 -45.14 -5.12
CA ALA A 8 -2.25 -44.21 -6.20
C ALA A 8 -3.36 -44.35 -7.24
N PHE A 9 -3.95 -43.23 -7.67
CA PHE A 9 -4.75 -43.20 -8.90
C PHE A 9 -4.06 -42.28 -9.90
N ALA A 10 -3.58 -42.92 -10.96
CA ALA A 10 -3.11 -42.25 -12.18
C ALA A 10 -4.33 -41.88 -13.03
N GLY A 11 -4.57 -40.63 -13.23
CA GLY A 11 -5.58 -40.09 -14.16
C GLY A 11 -4.89 -39.50 -15.39
N LEU A 12 -5.05 -40.16 -16.51
CA LEU A 12 -4.61 -39.81 -17.84
C LEU A 12 -5.38 -38.56 -18.34
N VAL A 13 -4.71 -37.40 -18.55
CA VAL A 13 -5.29 -36.25 -19.24
C VAL A 13 -4.84 -36.28 -20.69
N VAL A 14 -5.78 -36.52 -21.60
CA VAL A 14 -5.61 -36.43 -23.05
C VAL A 14 -5.70 -34.95 -23.44
N LEU A 15 -4.59 -34.36 -23.89
CA LEU A 15 -4.58 -33.04 -24.53
C LEU A 15 -4.93 -33.20 -26.01
N LEU A 16 -6.08 -32.68 -26.40
CA LEU A 16 -6.43 -32.46 -27.80
C LEU A 16 -5.73 -31.17 -28.27
N CYS A 17 -4.67 -31.35 -29.06
CA CYS A 17 -4.05 -30.25 -29.82
C CYS A 17 -4.86 -30.01 -31.09
N VAL A 18 -5.56 -28.87 -31.17
CA VAL A 18 -6.12 -28.34 -32.42
C VAL A 18 -5.02 -27.53 -33.10
N GLY A 19 -4.51 -28.05 -34.20
CA GLY A 19 -3.49 -27.39 -35.00
C GLY A 19 -4.05 -26.25 -35.83
N ILE A 20 -3.40 -25.08 -35.73
CA ILE A 20 -3.56 -23.97 -36.67
C ILE A 20 -2.35 -23.99 -37.61
N PRO A 21 -2.52 -23.99 -38.95
CA PRO A 21 -1.41 -24.03 -39.87
C PRO A 21 -0.71 -22.66 -39.92
N PHE A 22 0.59 -22.65 -39.61
CA PHE A 22 1.49 -21.54 -39.89
C PHE A 22 1.77 -21.51 -41.40
N LEU A 23 1.31 -20.48 -42.08
CA LEU A 23 1.75 -20.14 -43.43
C LEU A 23 3.18 -19.63 -43.37
N HIS A 24 4.11 -20.44 -43.86
CA HIS A 24 5.48 -20.02 -44.17
C HIS A 24 5.43 -19.09 -45.37
N PHE A 25 5.79 -17.83 -45.17
CA PHE A 25 6.10 -16.91 -46.24
C PHE A 25 7.64 -16.92 -46.42
N GLU A 26 8.14 -17.75 -47.31
CA GLU A 26 9.53 -17.66 -47.79
C GLU A 26 9.65 -16.41 -48.65
N ARG A 27 10.31 -15.39 -48.14
CA ARG A 27 10.88 -14.33 -48.97
C ARG A 27 12.29 -14.76 -49.41
N THR A 28 12.42 -15.14 -50.64
CA THR A 28 13.68 -15.23 -51.36
C THR A 28 14.31 -13.84 -51.43
N ILE A 29 15.37 -13.63 -50.65
CA ILE A 29 16.23 -12.45 -50.77
C ILE A 29 17.38 -12.82 -51.71
N SER A 30 17.44 -12.17 -52.87
CA SER A 30 18.56 -12.21 -53.78
C SER A 30 19.83 -11.69 -53.08
N PRO A 31 21.01 -12.25 -53.35
CA PRO A 31 22.23 -11.73 -52.75
C PRO A 31 22.65 -10.45 -53.46
N GLU A 32 22.27 -9.30 -52.92
CA GLU A 32 22.94 -8.05 -53.24
C GLU A 32 24.30 -8.00 -52.56
N VAL A 33 25.30 -7.75 -53.36
CA VAL A 33 26.70 -7.62 -53.03
C VAL A 33 26.89 -6.68 -51.84
N ALA A 34 27.12 -7.25 -50.66
CA ALA A 34 27.58 -6.49 -49.50
C ALA A 34 29.01 -6.02 -49.78
N SER A 35 29.15 -4.78 -50.19
CA SER A 35 30.42 -4.06 -50.11
C SER A 35 30.88 -4.12 -48.66
N ALA A 36 31.97 -4.79 -48.40
CA ALA A 36 32.67 -4.86 -47.14
C ALA A 36 33.14 -3.43 -46.75
N ALA A 37 32.30 -2.73 -46.01
CA ALA A 37 32.79 -1.61 -45.20
C ALA A 37 33.75 -2.22 -44.17
N GLN A 38 35.03 -2.12 -44.40
CA GLN A 38 36.06 -2.36 -43.40
C GLN A 38 35.76 -1.44 -42.21
N SER A 39 35.22 -2.01 -41.15
CA SER A 39 35.19 -1.36 -39.83
C SER A 39 36.65 -1.21 -39.41
N THR A 40 37.26 -0.07 -39.65
CA THR A 40 38.52 0.30 -39.02
C THR A 40 38.28 0.21 -37.51
N GLU A 41 38.83 -0.82 -36.87
CA GLU A 41 38.94 -0.90 -35.42
C GLU A 41 39.70 0.36 -34.96
N GLN A 42 39.01 1.36 -34.49
CA GLN A 42 39.65 2.53 -33.90
C GLN A 42 40.36 2.09 -32.63
N THR A 43 41.63 1.75 -32.76
CA THR A 43 42.52 1.53 -31.61
C THR A 43 42.85 2.87 -30.96
N ALA A 44 43.19 2.84 -29.67
CA ALA A 44 43.65 4.04 -28.94
C ALA A 44 44.77 4.73 -29.71
N PRO A 45 44.85 6.08 -29.69
CA PRO A 45 45.93 6.83 -30.34
C PRO A 45 47.30 6.31 -29.91
N GLU A 46 48.23 6.27 -30.88
CA GLU A 46 49.50 5.56 -30.80
C GLU A 46 50.45 6.07 -29.68
N LYS A 47 51.38 5.21 -29.30
CA LYS A 47 52.28 5.23 -28.15
C LYS A 47 53.18 6.48 -28.08
N ASP A 48 52.76 7.52 -27.43
CA ASP A 48 53.69 8.46 -26.84
C ASP A 48 54.06 7.92 -25.42
N LYS A 49 55.28 7.47 -25.22
CA LYS A 49 55.81 6.90 -23.97
C LYS A 49 55.70 7.87 -22.78
N ASN A 50 55.50 9.16 -23.06
CA ASN A 50 55.39 10.23 -22.10
C ASN A 50 53.95 10.46 -21.58
N LEU A 51 52.94 9.88 -22.25
CA LEU A 51 51.53 10.05 -21.82
C LEU A 51 51.26 9.33 -20.50
N LYS A 52 50.72 10.06 -19.52
CA LYS A 52 50.28 9.54 -18.26
C LYS A 52 49.02 10.26 -17.76
N GLY A 53 48.18 9.57 -16.96
CA GLY A 53 46.99 10.13 -16.40
C GLY A 53 45.86 10.34 -17.40
N LEU A 54 44.90 11.17 -17.07
CA LEU A 54 43.76 11.50 -17.92
C LEU A 54 44.14 12.49 -19.01
N GLN A 55 43.93 12.11 -20.24
CA GLN A 55 44.19 12.92 -21.44
C GLN A 55 42.92 13.09 -22.27
N LYS A 56 42.76 14.23 -22.93
CA LYS A 56 41.67 14.46 -23.90
C LYS A 56 42.30 14.58 -25.29
N ILE A 57 41.98 13.62 -26.15
CA ILE A 57 42.50 13.53 -27.52
C ILE A 57 41.30 13.41 -28.47
N ASP A 58 41.21 14.27 -29.46
CA ASP A 58 40.11 14.32 -30.44
C ASP A 58 38.70 14.31 -29.79
N GLY A 59 38.57 15.08 -28.71
CA GLY A 59 37.31 15.19 -28.00
C GLY A 59 36.97 14.06 -27.01
N LYS A 60 37.69 12.94 -27.07
CA LYS A 60 37.54 11.75 -26.23
C LYS A 60 38.50 11.77 -25.05
N TYR A 61 38.15 11.15 -23.93
CA TYR A 61 39.01 11.00 -22.76
C TYR A 61 39.62 9.61 -22.72
N TYR A 62 40.95 9.55 -22.46
CA TYR A 62 41.76 8.33 -22.31
C TYR A 62 42.55 8.42 -21.00
N TYR A 63 42.84 7.31 -20.37
CA TYR A 63 43.73 7.29 -19.19
C TYR A 63 44.96 6.45 -19.46
N TYR A 64 46.15 7.07 -19.41
CA TYR A 64 47.42 6.42 -19.74
C TYR A 64 48.19 6.02 -18.48
N VAL A 65 48.77 4.82 -18.52
CA VAL A 65 49.74 4.29 -17.56
C VAL A 65 50.97 3.83 -18.31
N LYS A 66 52.10 4.50 -18.07
CA LYS A 66 53.38 4.20 -18.80
C LYS A 66 53.16 4.20 -20.31
N GLY A 67 52.52 5.19 -20.87
CA GLY A 67 52.28 5.34 -22.30
C GLY A 67 51.23 4.39 -22.92
N LYS A 68 50.57 3.54 -22.12
CA LYS A 68 49.51 2.65 -22.60
C LYS A 68 48.15 3.10 -22.09
N ALA A 69 47.16 3.26 -22.98
CA ALA A 69 45.79 3.55 -22.57
C ALA A 69 45.18 2.37 -21.85
N LEU A 70 44.45 2.65 -20.74
CA LEU A 70 43.65 1.65 -20.07
C LEU A 70 42.43 1.28 -20.92
N THR A 71 42.12 0.00 -20.98
CA THR A 71 40.95 -0.55 -21.69
C THR A 71 40.11 -1.41 -20.75
N ASN A 72 38.83 -1.55 -21.01
CA ASN A 72 37.86 -2.37 -20.25
C ASN A 72 37.98 -2.17 -18.72
N THR A 73 38.21 -0.93 -18.29
CA THR A 73 38.57 -0.66 -16.91
C THR A 73 37.68 0.43 -16.29
N TYR A 74 37.11 0.16 -15.09
CA TYR A 74 36.46 1.14 -14.23
C TYR A 74 37.51 1.77 -13.29
N LYS A 75 37.78 3.04 -13.49
CA LYS A 75 38.91 3.73 -12.83
C LYS A 75 38.49 4.96 -12.05
N ARG A 76 38.98 5.05 -10.82
CA ARG A 76 38.96 6.29 -10.05
C ARG A 76 40.08 7.21 -10.55
N VAL A 77 39.72 8.44 -10.87
CA VAL A 77 40.66 9.47 -11.35
C VAL A 77 40.50 10.70 -10.45
N ASN A 78 41.62 11.17 -9.85
CA ASN A 78 41.63 12.42 -9.12
C ASN A 78 41.87 13.58 -10.09
N ILE A 79 41.00 14.57 -10.05
CA ILE A 79 41.11 15.79 -10.83
C ILE A 79 40.95 16.96 -9.86
N SER A 80 42.02 17.72 -9.65
CA SER A 80 42.03 18.88 -8.75
C SER A 80 41.51 18.57 -7.33
N GLY A 81 41.96 17.47 -6.74
CA GLY A 81 41.56 17.02 -5.40
C GLY A 81 40.26 16.24 -5.33
N ILE A 82 39.45 16.22 -6.39
CA ILE A 82 38.15 15.55 -6.42
C ILE A 82 38.26 14.21 -7.15
N ASN A 83 37.71 13.15 -6.55
CA ASN A 83 37.69 11.84 -7.14
C ASN A 83 36.48 11.65 -8.07
N TYR A 84 36.73 11.33 -9.32
CA TYR A 84 35.75 10.97 -10.32
C TYR A 84 35.95 9.54 -10.77
N TYR A 85 34.91 8.91 -11.34
CA TYR A 85 34.96 7.55 -11.85
C TYR A 85 34.63 7.57 -13.33
N PHE A 86 35.44 6.81 -14.13
CA PHE A 86 35.33 6.64 -15.56
C PHE A 86 35.32 5.16 -15.92
N TYR A 87 34.71 4.80 -17.01
CA TYR A 87 34.86 3.50 -17.63
C TYR A 87 35.53 3.66 -19.01
N PHE A 88 36.73 3.12 -19.14
CA PHE A 88 37.47 3.09 -20.40
C PHE A 88 37.11 1.84 -21.17
N GLN A 89 36.64 1.99 -22.40
CA GLN A 89 36.14 0.94 -23.28
C GLN A 89 37.29 0.09 -23.88
N LYS A 90 36.96 -0.88 -24.74
CA LYS A 90 37.95 -1.72 -25.42
C LYS A 90 38.93 -0.89 -26.28
N ASP A 91 38.43 0.19 -26.89
CA ASP A 91 39.24 1.13 -27.68
C ASP A 91 40.02 2.15 -26.82
N GLY A 92 39.97 2.06 -25.52
CA GLY A 92 40.62 2.95 -24.57
C GLY A 92 39.87 4.27 -24.30
N SER A 93 38.85 4.61 -25.08
CA SER A 93 38.08 5.83 -24.86
C SER A 93 37.15 5.68 -23.67
N ALA A 94 36.94 6.78 -22.93
CA ALA A 94 35.96 6.82 -21.87
C ALA A 94 34.55 6.71 -22.43
N TYR A 95 33.70 5.84 -21.82
CA TYR A 95 32.29 5.80 -22.12
C TYR A 95 31.60 7.08 -21.65
N THR A 96 30.73 7.63 -22.49
CA THR A 96 30.04 8.90 -22.24
C THR A 96 28.55 8.80 -22.50
N ASP A 97 27.80 9.70 -21.82
CA ASP A 97 26.38 9.99 -22.04
C ASP A 97 25.46 8.76 -22.10
N GLY A 98 25.43 8.00 -21.02
CA GLY A 98 24.50 6.87 -20.98
C GLY A 98 24.65 5.95 -19.80
N TYR A 99 23.68 5.03 -19.73
CA TYR A 99 23.64 3.93 -18.77
C TYR A 99 24.45 2.74 -19.31
N LYS A 100 25.28 2.14 -18.47
CA LYS A 100 26.09 1.00 -18.84
C LYS A 100 26.26 0.01 -17.69
N LYS A 101 26.14 -1.28 -18.00
CA LYS A 101 26.60 -2.37 -17.16
C LYS A 101 28.11 -2.50 -17.35
N VAL A 102 28.86 -2.37 -16.28
CA VAL A 102 30.33 -2.40 -16.27
C VAL A 102 30.78 -3.62 -15.49
N THR A 103 31.61 -4.48 -16.12
CA THR A 103 32.31 -5.57 -15.42
C THR A 103 33.77 -5.17 -15.25
N THR A 104 34.24 -5.25 -14.00
CA THR A 104 35.62 -4.95 -13.64
C THR A 104 36.52 -6.20 -13.82
N PRO A 105 37.87 -6.05 -13.94
CA PRO A 105 38.76 -7.19 -14.13
C PRO A 105 38.68 -8.26 -13.03
N ASP A 106 38.26 -7.89 -11.82
CA ASP A 106 38.01 -8.80 -10.69
C ASP A 106 36.64 -9.51 -10.78
N GLY A 107 35.95 -9.41 -11.93
CA GLY A 107 34.67 -10.07 -12.20
C GLY A 107 33.41 -9.37 -11.59
N ASN A 108 33.58 -8.30 -10.82
CA ASN A 108 32.44 -7.59 -10.25
C ASN A 108 31.68 -6.81 -11.31
N THR A 109 30.35 -6.82 -11.23
CA THR A 109 29.48 -6.10 -12.16
C THR A 109 28.75 -4.97 -11.45
N TYR A 110 28.77 -3.80 -12.09
CA TYR A 110 28.11 -2.60 -11.61
C TYR A 110 27.25 -1.97 -12.70
N PHE A 111 26.19 -1.29 -12.30
CA PHE A 111 25.39 -0.44 -13.19
C PHE A 111 25.79 1.01 -12.91
N CYS A 112 26.15 1.75 -13.96
CA CYS A 112 26.62 3.12 -13.88
C CYS A 112 25.90 3.99 -14.92
N TYR A 113 25.82 5.27 -14.66
CA TYR A 113 25.42 6.29 -15.62
C TYR A 113 26.56 7.28 -15.81
N PHE A 114 27.00 7.46 -17.05
CA PHE A 114 28.09 8.39 -17.37
C PHE A 114 27.52 9.66 -17.99
N LYS A 115 28.07 10.80 -17.56
CA LYS A 115 27.76 12.11 -18.12
C LYS A 115 28.47 12.29 -19.47
N LYS A 116 28.12 13.33 -20.23
CA LYS A 116 28.78 13.69 -21.50
C LYS A 116 30.30 13.87 -21.40
N ASN A 117 30.80 14.22 -20.22
CA ASN A 117 32.22 14.36 -19.94
C ASN A 117 32.89 13.06 -19.44
N GLY A 118 32.25 11.92 -19.57
CA GLY A 118 32.76 10.61 -19.18
C GLY A 118 32.76 10.34 -17.68
N ARG A 119 32.41 11.31 -16.84
CA ARG A 119 32.35 11.12 -15.38
C ARG A 119 31.10 10.36 -14.98
N ALA A 120 31.23 9.33 -14.16
CA ALA A 120 30.07 8.67 -13.60
C ALA A 120 29.22 9.63 -12.76
N TYR A 121 27.91 9.54 -12.92
CA TYR A 121 26.98 10.21 -12.02
C TYR A 121 27.02 9.53 -10.63
N ASN A 122 27.10 10.30 -9.57
CA ASN A 122 27.22 9.78 -8.20
C ASN A 122 26.38 10.57 -7.20
N ASN A 123 26.24 10.01 -6.01
CA ASN A 123 25.55 10.61 -4.86
C ASN A 123 24.15 11.13 -5.19
N GLY A 124 23.25 10.27 -5.70
CA GLY A 124 21.89 10.72 -5.86
C GLY A 124 20.99 9.84 -6.69
N LEU A 125 19.72 10.20 -6.62
CA LEU A 125 18.67 9.63 -7.44
C LEU A 125 18.73 10.22 -8.84
N LYS A 126 18.64 9.38 -9.86
CA LYS A 126 18.60 9.81 -11.25
C LYS A 126 17.54 9.04 -12.02
N LYS A 127 16.73 9.76 -12.77
CA LYS A 127 15.87 9.22 -13.82
C LYS A 127 16.71 8.95 -15.06
N VAL A 128 16.66 7.73 -15.56
CA VAL A 128 17.39 7.27 -16.74
C VAL A 128 16.42 6.66 -17.72
N THR A 129 16.45 7.12 -18.98
CA THR A 129 15.64 6.53 -20.06
C THR A 129 16.43 5.43 -20.74
N ILE A 130 15.86 4.23 -20.81
CA ILE A 130 16.47 3.06 -21.49
C ILE A 130 15.41 2.50 -22.43
N ASN A 131 15.70 2.48 -23.73
CA ASN A 131 14.76 2.03 -24.78
C ASN A 131 13.38 2.71 -24.68
N GLY A 132 13.36 4.02 -24.49
CA GLY A 132 12.13 4.81 -24.38
C GLY A 132 11.43 4.75 -23.01
N VAL A 133 11.83 3.85 -22.11
CA VAL A 133 11.22 3.67 -20.78
C VAL A 133 12.05 4.36 -19.70
N ASN A 134 11.37 5.07 -18.81
CA ASN A 134 11.99 5.78 -17.70
C ASN A 134 12.16 4.87 -16.48
N TYR A 135 13.37 4.82 -15.95
CA TYR A 135 13.70 4.12 -14.71
C TYR A 135 14.39 5.06 -13.72
N TYR A 136 14.25 4.78 -12.43
CA TYR A 136 14.94 5.49 -11.37
C TYR A 136 16.06 4.62 -10.82
N PHE A 137 17.25 5.23 -10.61
CA PHE A 137 18.43 4.61 -10.02
C PHE A 137 18.96 5.52 -8.92
N TYR A 138 19.51 4.94 -7.87
CA TYR A 138 20.32 5.70 -6.92
C TYR A 138 21.78 5.29 -7.09
N PHE A 139 22.63 6.25 -7.43
CA PHE A 139 24.06 6.02 -7.58
C PHE A 139 24.79 6.45 -6.29
N ASN A 140 25.62 5.56 -5.75
CA ASN A 140 26.41 5.84 -4.54
C ASN A 140 27.59 6.79 -4.84
N LYS A 141 28.42 7.04 -3.80
CA LYS A 141 29.59 7.94 -3.94
C LYS A 141 30.63 7.44 -4.97
N TYR A 142 30.61 6.18 -5.31
CA TYR A 142 31.49 5.57 -6.29
C TYR A 142 30.89 5.55 -7.72
N GLY A 143 29.72 6.14 -7.94
CA GLY A 143 29.02 6.14 -9.24
C GLY A 143 28.39 4.81 -9.62
N ARG A 144 28.23 3.89 -8.68
CA ARG A 144 27.60 2.58 -8.84
C ARG A 144 26.18 2.61 -8.37
N ALA A 145 25.24 2.11 -9.16
CA ALA A 145 23.86 1.96 -8.72
C ALA A 145 23.80 1.02 -7.51
N VAL A 146 22.99 1.37 -6.52
CA VAL A 146 22.67 0.45 -5.43
C VAL A 146 21.71 -0.61 -5.94
N THR A 147 21.80 -1.82 -5.40
CA THR A 147 21.01 -2.99 -5.81
C THR A 147 20.46 -3.70 -4.57
N ASP A 148 19.37 -4.43 -4.75
CA ASP A 148 18.71 -5.27 -3.74
C ASP A 148 18.63 -4.62 -2.35
N THR A 149 18.15 -3.38 -2.30
CA THR A 149 18.13 -2.63 -1.04
C THR A 149 16.96 -1.66 -0.94
N LEU A 150 16.40 -1.59 0.25
CA LEU A 150 15.47 -0.55 0.67
C LEU A 150 16.28 0.67 1.10
N LYS A 151 15.95 1.85 0.60
CA LYS A 151 16.74 3.06 0.86
C LYS A 151 15.88 4.30 1.01
N LYS A 152 16.08 5.03 2.09
CA LYS A 152 15.60 6.42 2.24
C LYS A 152 16.49 7.32 1.38
N VAL A 153 15.84 8.14 0.56
CA VAL A 153 16.50 9.11 -0.35
C VAL A 153 15.93 10.49 -0.06
N THR A 154 16.82 11.43 0.24
CA THR A 154 16.47 12.83 0.44
C THR A 154 16.70 13.57 -0.87
N ASP A 155 15.74 14.33 -1.34
CA ASP A 155 15.86 15.18 -2.51
C ASP A 155 16.52 16.54 -2.18
N SER A 156 16.74 17.36 -3.20
CA SER A 156 17.38 18.69 -3.05
C SER A 156 16.55 19.70 -2.26
N LYS A 157 15.25 19.39 -2.01
CA LYS A 157 14.34 20.22 -1.21
C LYS A 157 14.21 19.72 0.23
N GLY A 158 14.94 18.65 0.60
CA GLY A 158 14.88 18.04 1.93
C GLY A 158 13.77 16.99 2.09
N ASN A 159 12.95 16.73 1.06
CA ASN A 159 11.91 15.71 1.18
C ASN A 159 12.53 14.31 1.18
N VAL A 160 12.12 13.48 2.14
CA VAL A 160 12.56 12.10 2.26
C VAL A 160 11.53 11.18 1.61
N ALA A 161 12.00 10.21 0.82
CA ALA A 161 11.17 9.17 0.24
C ALA A 161 11.89 7.82 0.29
N LEU A 162 11.12 6.75 0.46
CA LEU A 162 11.62 5.38 0.51
C LEU A 162 11.52 4.74 -0.88
N TYR A 163 12.59 4.05 -1.30
CA TYR A 163 12.70 3.33 -2.56
C TYR A 163 13.25 1.93 -2.32
N TYR A 164 12.82 0.96 -3.12
CA TYR A 164 13.51 -0.33 -3.23
C TYR A 164 14.18 -0.44 -4.59
N PHE A 165 15.48 -0.69 -4.61
CA PHE A 165 16.25 -0.92 -5.82
C PHE A 165 16.46 -2.41 -6.04
N ARG A 166 16.09 -2.92 -7.22
CA ARG A 166 16.21 -4.34 -7.61
C ARG A 166 17.67 -4.72 -7.91
N ALA A 167 17.94 -6.00 -8.10
CA ALA A 167 19.28 -6.53 -8.50
C ALA A 167 19.89 -5.83 -9.73
N ASN A 168 19.06 -5.30 -10.62
CA ASN A 168 19.50 -4.55 -11.80
C ASN A 168 19.65 -3.03 -11.53
N GLY A 169 19.56 -2.59 -10.30
CA GLY A 169 19.67 -1.19 -9.86
C GLY A 169 18.45 -0.33 -10.13
N ARG A 170 17.42 -0.84 -10.81
CA ARG A 170 16.18 -0.09 -11.09
C ARG A 170 15.30 -0.04 -9.86
N ALA A 171 14.76 1.13 -9.55
CA ALA A 171 13.73 1.23 -8.52
C ALA A 171 12.51 0.37 -8.89
N LEU A 172 11.94 -0.29 -7.89
CA LEU A 172 10.67 -1.00 -8.02
C LEU A 172 9.55 0.01 -8.19
N THR A 173 8.60 -0.27 -9.08
CA THR A 173 7.45 0.59 -9.38
C THR A 173 6.18 -0.24 -9.51
N ASN A 174 5.03 0.38 -9.17
CA ASN A 174 3.68 -0.20 -9.30
C ASN A 174 3.57 -1.64 -8.76
N SER A 175 4.17 -1.91 -7.60
CA SER A 175 4.24 -3.27 -7.08
C SER A 175 4.35 -3.32 -5.57
N PHE A 176 3.75 -4.35 -4.99
CA PHE A 176 4.04 -4.77 -3.62
C PHE A 176 5.37 -5.52 -3.54
N LYS A 177 6.02 -5.42 -2.40
CA LYS A 177 7.26 -6.14 -2.10
C LYS A 177 7.34 -6.45 -0.62
N ASP A 178 7.62 -7.72 -0.31
CA ASP A 178 7.97 -8.15 1.03
C ASP A 178 9.47 -7.96 1.24
N ILE A 179 9.84 -7.29 2.31
CA ILE A 179 11.23 -6.97 2.67
C ILE A 179 11.35 -7.17 4.19
N ASP A 180 12.18 -8.11 4.62
CA ASP A 180 12.43 -8.41 6.04
C ASP A 180 11.14 -8.61 6.86
N GLY A 181 10.18 -9.32 6.29
CA GLY A 181 8.88 -9.60 6.92
C GLY A 181 7.83 -8.49 6.80
N ASN A 182 8.20 -7.31 6.35
CA ASN A 182 7.31 -6.17 6.16
C ASN A 182 6.89 -6.05 4.69
N LYS A 183 5.64 -5.67 4.44
CA LYS A 183 5.10 -5.46 3.10
C LYS A 183 5.04 -3.98 2.76
N TYR A 184 5.54 -3.61 1.58
CA TYR A 184 5.57 -2.25 1.05
C TYR A 184 4.86 -2.18 -0.30
N TYR A 185 4.40 -1.00 -0.70
CA TYR A 185 3.98 -0.73 -2.07
C TYR A 185 4.73 0.47 -2.65
N PHE A 186 5.29 0.30 -3.84
CA PHE A 186 6.02 1.33 -4.55
C PHE A 186 5.18 1.88 -5.72
N LYS A 187 4.93 3.20 -5.72
CA LYS A 187 4.15 3.92 -6.74
C LYS A 187 4.86 3.91 -8.09
N ASN A 188 4.21 4.42 -9.14
CA ASN A 188 4.79 4.52 -10.49
C ASN A 188 6.09 5.34 -10.57
N ASN A 189 6.31 6.27 -9.63
CA ASN A 189 7.53 7.05 -9.51
C ASN A 189 8.61 6.39 -8.63
N GLY A 190 8.41 5.16 -8.19
CA GLY A 190 9.31 4.37 -7.34
C GLY A 190 9.28 4.72 -5.86
N LYS A 191 8.54 5.76 -5.43
CA LYS A 191 8.38 6.09 -4.01
C LYS A 191 7.44 5.11 -3.33
N ALA A 192 7.77 4.65 -2.14
CA ALA A 192 6.84 3.88 -1.32
C ALA A 192 5.60 4.72 -0.94
N CYS A 193 4.46 4.05 -0.76
CA CYS A 193 3.37 4.62 0.03
C CYS A 193 3.82 4.69 1.48
N THR A 194 3.50 5.78 2.15
CA THR A 194 3.77 6.00 3.58
C THR A 194 2.56 6.66 4.18
N GLU A 195 2.39 6.48 5.48
CA GLU A 195 1.42 7.15 6.33
C GLU A 195 0.02 7.30 5.74
N GLY A 196 -0.95 6.62 6.36
CA GLY A 196 -2.36 6.75 6.03
C GLY A 196 -2.87 5.82 4.94
N LYS A 197 -3.96 6.23 4.33
CA LYS A 197 -4.83 5.43 3.46
C LYS A 197 -4.52 5.68 1.99
N HIS A 198 -4.43 4.60 1.20
CA HIS A 198 -4.13 4.65 -0.23
C HIS A 198 -5.00 3.67 -1.03
N ASN A 199 -5.63 4.16 -2.09
CA ASN A 199 -6.31 3.31 -3.07
C ASN A 199 -5.30 2.76 -4.09
N ILE A 200 -5.13 1.42 -4.12
CA ILE A 200 -4.17 0.74 -4.98
C ILE A 200 -4.88 -0.36 -5.76
N SER A 201 -5.20 -0.10 -7.02
CA SER A 201 -6.03 -1.01 -7.83
C SER A 201 -7.37 -1.30 -7.13
N HIS A 202 -7.68 -2.57 -6.88
CA HIS A 202 -8.89 -3.00 -6.15
C HIS A 202 -8.68 -3.13 -4.63
N TYR A 203 -7.59 -2.58 -4.11
CA TYR A 203 -7.33 -2.57 -2.67
C TYR A 203 -7.46 -1.18 -2.06
N LEU A 204 -8.01 -1.11 -0.85
CA LEU A 204 -7.82 -0.03 0.09
C LEU A 204 -6.74 -0.45 1.07
N CYS A 205 -5.63 0.29 1.12
CA CYS A 205 -4.42 -0.05 1.86
C CYS A 205 -4.09 1.02 2.89
N TYR A 206 -3.64 0.59 4.06
CA TYR A 206 -3.15 1.48 5.12
C TYR A 206 -1.66 1.22 5.33
N PHE A 207 -0.88 2.28 5.43
CA PHE A 207 0.56 2.22 5.67
C PHE A 207 0.91 3.07 6.89
N ASP A 208 1.90 2.61 7.64
CA ASP A 208 2.49 3.39 8.72
C ASP A 208 3.44 4.49 8.20
N GLU A 209 4.00 5.27 9.09
CA GLU A 209 4.99 6.32 8.80
C GLU A 209 6.27 5.79 8.12
N ASN A 210 6.61 4.52 8.35
CA ASN A 210 7.76 3.84 7.76
C ASN A 210 7.44 3.20 6.41
N GLY A 211 6.18 3.26 5.95
CA GLY A 211 5.70 2.69 4.70
C GLY A 211 5.40 1.21 4.76
N VAL A 212 5.29 0.62 5.95
CA VAL A 212 4.86 -0.76 6.14
C VAL A 212 3.35 -0.84 5.99
N LEU A 213 2.88 -1.79 5.19
CA LEU A 213 1.45 -2.08 5.05
C LEU A 213 0.93 -2.69 6.36
N THR A 214 0.05 -1.98 7.05
CA THR A 214 -0.58 -2.40 8.31
C THR A 214 -1.91 -3.11 8.07
N ARG A 215 -2.69 -2.67 7.07
CA ARG A 215 -3.99 -3.25 6.76
C ARG A 215 -4.32 -3.12 5.27
N ARG A 216 -5.06 -4.09 4.73
CA ARG A 216 -5.48 -4.11 3.33
C ARG A 216 -6.88 -4.71 3.19
N ILE A 217 -7.77 -3.98 2.54
CA ILE A 217 -9.12 -4.41 2.20
C ILE A 217 -9.17 -4.69 0.69
N ASP A 218 -9.66 -5.86 0.32
CA ASP A 218 -9.89 -6.24 -1.09
C ASP A 218 -11.33 -5.89 -1.46
N LYS A 219 -11.49 -4.90 -2.34
CA LYS A 219 -12.82 -4.40 -2.76
C LYS A 219 -13.69 -5.44 -3.48
N ASN A 220 -13.08 -6.53 -3.96
CA ASN A 220 -13.78 -7.62 -4.65
C ASN A 220 -14.29 -8.71 -3.70
N LYS A 221 -13.90 -8.67 -2.44
CA LYS A 221 -14.35 -9.63 -1.43
C LYS A 221 -15.59 -9.15 -0.70
N LYS A 222 -16.29 -10.10 -0.06
CA LYS A 222 -17.41 -9.77 0.83
C LYS A 222 -16.94 -8.88 1.98
N MET A 223 -17.77 -7.91 2.33
CA MET A 223 -17.53 -7.00 3.46
C MET A 223 -18.75 -6.96 4.36
N ILE A 224 -18.51 -6.75 5.65
CA ILE A 224 -19.56 -6.60 6.65
C ILE A 224 -19.09 -5.63 7.72
N ALA A 225 -19.98 -4.74 8.18
CA ALA A 225 -19.70 -3.84 9.28
C ALA A 225 -20.41 -4.34 10.55
N LEU A 226 -19.62 -4.73 11.56
CA LEU A 226 -20.12 -4.90 12.91
C LEU A 226 -20.20 -3.52 13.57
N THR A 227 -21.34 -3.19 14.15
CA THR A 227 -21.54 -1.90 14.81
C THR A 227 -22.07 -2.10 16.22
N TYR A 228 -21.56 -1.31 17.16
CA TYR A 228 -21.92 -1.38 18.57
C TYR A 228 -22.41 -0.03 19.03
N ASP A 229 -23.62 -0.01 19.59
CA ASP A 229 -24.30 1.18 20.11
C ASP A 229 -24.23 1.26 21.64
N ASP A 230 -24.55 2.41 22.19
CA ASP A 230 -24.71 2.73 23.60
C ASP A 230 -23.42 2.72 24.42
N GLY A 231 -22.32 2.31 23.87
CA GLY A 231 -21.02 2.32 24.56
C GLY A 231 -20.44 3.72 24.76
N PRO A 232 -19.27 3.80 25.38
CA PRO A 232 -18.51 2.71 25.99
C PRO A 232 -19.12 2.19 27.32
N SER A 233 -18.81 0.95 27.65
CA SER A 233 -19.21 0.32 28.90
C SER A 233 -18.07 -0.47 29.54
N LYS A 234 -18.30 -0.99 30.73
CA LYS A 234 -17.36 -1.87 31.41
C LYS A 234 -17.07 -3.18 30.61
N TYR A 235 -17.85 -3.51 29.59
CA TYR A 235 -17.71 -4.70 28.78
C TYR A 235 -17.04 -4.43 27.41
N THR A 236 -16.91 -3.18 26.99
CA THR A 236 -16.33 -2.78 25.69
C THR A 236 -14.97 -3.40 25.44
N TYR A 237 -14.12 -3.58 26.47
CA TYR A 237 -12.81 -4.20 26.35
C TYR A 237 -12.85 -5.61 25.73
N LYS A 238 -13.93 -6.39 25.97
CA LYS A 238 -14.08 -7.72 25.40
C LYS A 238 -14.18 -7.72 23.87
N VAL A 239 -14.85 -6.71 23.32
CA VAL A 239 -14.91 -6.50 21.86
C VAL A 239 -13.54 -6.06 21.35
N LEU A 240 -12.89 -5.13 22.03
CA LEU A 240 -11.57 -4.62 21.64
C LEU A 240 -10.50 -5.72 21.64
N ASP A 241 -10.51 -6.62 22.64
CA ASP A 241 -9.59 -7.76 22.70
C ASP A 241 -9.76 -8.69 21.48
N VAL A 242 -11.01 -8.94 21.05
CA VAL A 242 -11.31 -9.75 19.87
C VAL A 242 -10.89 -9.02 18.58
N MET A 243 -11.15 -7.70 18.46
CA MET A 243 -10.74 -6.93 17.29
C MET A 243 -9.21 -6.93 17.14
N GLU A 244 -8.48 -6.80 18.24
CA GLU A 244 -7.02 -6.85 18.25
C GLU A 244 -6.50 -8.25 17.89
N GLU A 245 -7.04 -9.31 18.48
CA GLU A 245 -6.66 -10.71 18.21
C GLU A 245 -6.78 -11.07 16.72
N TYR A 246 -7.85 -10.63 16.07
CA TYR A 246 -8.12 -10.92 14.65
C TYR A 246 -7.66 -9.83 13.70
N ASN A 247 -6.95 -8.80 14.18
CA ASN A 247 -6.54 -7.62 13.40
C ASN A 247 -7.71 -7.07 12.56
N SER A 248 -8.87 -6.94 13.21
CA SER A 248 -10.13 -6.53 12.62
C SER A 248 -10.60 -5.21 13.21
N VAL A 249 -11.61 -4.62 12.63
CA VAL A 249 -12.19 -3.36 13.09
C VAL A 249 -13.72 -3.44 13.10
N CYS A 250 -14.35 -2.52 13.83
CA CYS A 250 -15.78 -2.30 13.86
C CYS A 250 -16.07 -0.80 13.96
N THR A 251 -17.34 -0.41 14.01
CA THR A 251 -17.76 0.96 14.25
C THR A 251 -18.49 1.04 15.59
N PHE A 252 -18.06 1.95 16.47
CA PHE A 252 -18.72 2.22 17.75
C PHE A 252 -19.53 3.51 17.63
N PHE A 253 -20.84 3.43 17.89
CA PHE A 253 -21.72 4.58 18.03
C PHE A 253 -21.78 4.96 19.50
N ILE A 254 -20.98 5.94 19.84
CA ILE A 254 -20.62 6.31 21.22
C ILE A 254 -21.61 7.29 21.80
N VAL A 255 -22.09 7.02 23.02
CA VAL A 255 -22.85 7.97 23.82
C VAL A 255 -21.88 8.91 24.54
N GLY A 256 -21.97 10.21 24.26
CA GLY A 256 -20.98 11.20 24.67
C GLY A 256 -20.74 11.29 26.16
N ASN A 257 -21.80 11.25 26.98
CA ASN A 257 -21.69 11.36 28.45
C ASN A 257 -20.98 10.15 29.12
N ARG A 258 -20.80 9.04 28.41
CA ARG A 258 -20.07 7.85 28.87
C ARG A 258 -18.58 7.95 28.69
N VAL A 259 -18.11 8.77 27.74
CA VAL A 259 -16.69 8.90 27.36
C VAL A 259 -15.82 9.20 28.59
N SER A 260 -16.24 10.09 29.46
CA SER A 260 -15.47 10.49 30.65
C SER A 260 -15.18 9.34 31.61
N SER A 261 -16.09 8.36 31.73
CA SER A 261 -15.98 7.20 32.61
C SER A 261 -15.11 6.06 32.01
N TYR A 262 -14.92 6.03 30.66
CA TYR A 262 -14.26 4.95 29.94
C TYR A 262 -13.25 5.46 28.93
N LYS A 263 -12.53 6.54 29.26
CA LYS A 263 -11.56 7.22 28.37
C LYS A 263 -10.56 6.27 27.71
N ASP A 264 -10.05 5.29 28.46
CA ASP A 264 -9.04 4.37 27.96
C ASP A 264 -9.59 3.42 26.90
N PHE A 265 -10.87 3.07 26.97
CA PHE A 265 -11.51 2.24 25.96
C PHE A 265 -11.72 3.03 24.66
N VAL A 266 -12.22 4.28 24.73
CA VAL A 266 -12.40 5.13 23.56
C VAL A 266 -11.04 5.42 22.86
N LYS A 267 -9.96 5.62 23.62
CA LYS A 267 -8.62 5.74 23.04
C LYS A 267 -8.19 4.47 22.35
N ARG A 268 -8.42 3.30 22.98
CA ARG A 268 -8.07 1.99 22.39
C ARG A 268 -8.90 1.68 21.14
N GLU A 269 -10.19 2.07 21.09
CA GLU A 269 -11.01 2.00 19.89
C GLU A 269 -10.33 2.73 18.71
N ALA A 270 -9.88 3.97 18.94
CA ALA A 270 -9.16 4.77 17.95
C ALA A 270 -7.80 4.14 17.56
N GLU A 271 -7.01 3.69 18.54
CA GLU A 271 -5.70 3.08 18.34
C GLU A 271 -5.77 1.78 17.51
N LEU A 272 -6.81 0.98 17.70
CA LEU A 272 -7.07 -0.24 16.92
C LEU A 272 -7.60 0.07 15.51
N GLY A 273 -7.89 1.34 15.20
CA GLY A 273 -8.42 1.77 13.91
C GLY A 273 -9.92 1.48 13.76
N CYS A 274 -10.64 1.24 14.85
CA CYS A 274 -12.08 1.21 14.85
C CYS A 274 -12.64 2.61 14.55
N GLU A 275 -13.83 2.69 13.97
CA GLU A 275 -14.48 3.95 13.67
C GLU A 275 -15.27 4.45 14.87
N LEU A 276 -14.98 5.68 15.28
CA LEU A 276 -15.72 6.38 16.30
C LEU A 276 -16.85 7.17 15.65
N ALA A 277 -18.08 6.86 16.00
CA ALA A 277 -19.29 7.46 15.47
C ALA A 277 -20.17 8.00 16.61
N ASN A 278 -21.07 8.88 16.26
CA ASN A 278 -21.90 9.61 17.22
C ASN A 278 -23.21 8.87 17.52
N HIS A 279 -23.55 8.72 18.82
CA HIS A 279 -24.84 8.20 19.26
C HIS A 279 -25.55 9.17 20.21
N THR A 280 -25.42 10.48 19.92
CA THR A 280 -25.87 11.61 20.75
C THR A 280 -25.11 11.72 22.07
N TYR A 281 -25.29 12.83 22.79
CA TYR A 281 -24.55 13.07 24.04
C TYR A 281 -25.05 12.23 25.21
N ASP A 282 -26.36 12.14 25.41
CA ASP A 282 -26.97 11.43 26.53
C ASP A 282 -28.04 10.40 26.16
N HIS A 283 -28.01 9.98 24.86
CA HIS A 283 -28.90 8.97 24.28
C HIS A 283 -30.37 9.43 24.18
N GLU A 284 -30.62 10.73 24.06
CA GLU A 284 -31.98 11.25 23.87
C GLU A 284 -32.57 10.84 22.52
N ILE A 285 -33.86 10.49 22.51
CA ILE A 285 -34.59 10.17 21.28
C ILE A 285 -34.87 11.46 20.53
N LEU A 286 -34.05 11.77 19.53
CA LEU A 286 -34.05 13.06 18.84
C LEU A 286 -35.43 13.49 18.28
N THR A 287 -36.28 12.53 17.92
CA THR A 287 -37.65 12.81 17.44
C THR A 287 -38.63 13.30 18.51
N LYS A 288 -38.21 13.27 19.78
CA LYS A 288 -38.98 13.78 20.92
C LYS A 288 -38.53 15.17 21.40
N LEU A 289 -37.45 15.67 20.82
CA LEU A 289 -36.96 17.02 21.07
C LEU A 289 -37.80 18.04 20.30
N ASP A 290 -38.03 19.18 20.92
CA ASP A 290 -38.96 20.19 20.41
C ASP A 290 -38.27 21.18 19.45
N SER A 291 -36.94 21.24 19.45
CA SER A 291 -36.22 22.24 18.69
C SER A 291 -35.01 21.67 17.94
N ARG A 292 -34.62 22.33 16.82
CA ARG A 292 -33.39 22.04 16.09
C ARG A 292 -32.14 22.32 16.93
N ASP A 293 -32.19 23.28 17.82
CA ASP A 293 -31.04 23.64 18.66
C ASP A 293 -30.74 22.53 19.67
N GLU A 294 -31.77 21.93 20.29
CA GLU A 294 -31.58 20.76 21.17
C GLU A 294 -30.99 19.55 20.39
N ILE A 295 -31.47 19.29 19.18
CA ILE A 295 -30.90 18.23 18.32
C ILE A 295 -29.41 18.50 18.01
N LYS A 296 -29.07 19.73 17.64
CA LYS A 296 -27.66 20.13 17.38
C LYS A 296 -26.80 19.99 18.64
N GLU A 297 -27.30 20.42 19.80
CA GLU A 297 -26.56 20.30 21.06
C GLU A 297 -26.23 18.84 21.37
N GLN A 298 -27.17 17.91 21.18
CA GLN A 298 -26.97 16.50 21.39
C GLN A 298 -25.87 15.93 20.46
N VAL A 299 -25.86 16.33 19.20
CA VAL A 299 -24.88 15.85 18.21
C VAL A 299 -23.52 16.51 18.43
N GLU A 300 -23.45 17.83 18.49
CA GLU A 300 -22.20 18.57 18.58
C GLU A 300 -21.46 18.30 19.89
N LYS A 301 -22.15 18.28 21.01
CA LYS A 301 -21.55 17.99 22.33
C LYS A 301 -20.94 16.58 22.36
N CYS A 302 -21.57 15.60 21.73
CA CYS A 302 -20.99 14.26 21.57
C CYS A 302 -19.75 14.28 20.70
N ASN A 303 -19.80 14.94 19.54
CA ASN A 303 -18.66 15.09 18.63
C ASN A 303 -17.47 15.74 19.34
N ASP A 304 -17.70 16.87 20.01
CA ASP A 304 -16.66 17.62 20.73
C ASP A 304 -16.02 16.77 21.82
N THR A 305 -16.83 16.04 22.59
CA THR A 305 -16.33 15.17 23.67
C THR A 305 -15.40 14.06 23.15
N ILE A 306 -15.73 13.44 22.01
CA ILE A 306 -14.91 12.40 21.39
C ILE A 306 -13.65 13.02 20.80
N GLU A 307 -13.76 14.15 20.10
CA GLU A 307 -12.64 14.85 19.46
C GLU A 307 -11.64 15.38 20.50
N GLU A 308 -12.09 15.97 21.60
CA GLU A 308 -11.23 16.43 22.70
C GLU A 308 -10.37 15.29 23.29
N LEU A 309 -10.91 14.07 23.36
CA LEU A 309 -10.21 12.94 23.93
C LEU A 309 -9.23 12.28 22.94
N THR A 310 -9.62 12.18 21.67
CA THR A 310 -8.94 11.32 20.68
C THR A 310 -8.30 12.09 19.54
N GLY A 311 -8.64 13.36 19.33
CA GLY A 311 -8.29 14.13 18.15
C GLY A 311 -9.09 13.76 16.90
N ILE A 312 -10.06 12.84 17.01
CA ILE A 312 -10.89 12.34 15.90
C ILE A 312 -12.31 12.85 16.08
N ARG A 313 -12.77 13.70 15.18
CA ARG A 313 -14.16 14.12 15.12
C ARG A 313 -15.00 13.06 14.40
N PRO A 314 -16.08 12.52 15.01
CA PRO A 314 -17.02 11.62 14.34
C PRO A 314 -17.55 12.20 13.03
N LYS A 315 -17.73 11.32 12.04
CA LYS A 315 -18.28 11.69 10.73
C LYS A 315 -19.60 11.02 10.42
N LEU A 316 -20.02 10.12 11.28
CA LEU A 316 -21.26 9.35 11.17
C LEU A 316 -22.06 9.52 12.45
N VAL A 317 -23.37 9.51 12.32
CA VAL A 317 -24.29 9.46 13.44
C VAL A 317 -25.23 8.28 13.30
N ARG A 318 -25.64 7.70 14.41
CA ARG A 318 -26.82 6.84 14.51
C ARG A 318 -27.74 7.45 15.54
N THR A 319 -28.97 7.76 15.12
CA THR A 319 -29.97 8.32 16.01
C THR A 319 -30.48 7.26 16.99
N PRO A 320 -30.55 7.53 18.30
CA PRO A 320 -31.04 6.58 19.29
C PRO A 320 -32.41 5.99 18.93
N GLY A 321 -32.51 4.64 19.04
CA GLY A 321 -33.68 3.88 18.64
C GLY A 321 -34.03 3.95 17.14
N GLY A 322 -33.12 4.43 16.30
CA GLY A 322 -33.39 4.68 14.88
C GLY A 322 -34.43 5.78 14.64
N GLY A 323 -34.65 6.66 15.64
CA GLY A 323 -35.63 7.76 15.58
C GLY A 323 -35.34 8.71 14.42
N ARG A 324 -36.35 8.99 13.58
CA ARG A 324 -36.23 9.78 12.38
C ARG A 324 -37.47 10.54 12.00
N ASN A 325 -37.31 11.78 11.64
CA ASN A 325 -38.29 12.63 10.99
C ASN A 325 -37.55 13.68 10.18
N GLU A 326 -38.26 14.52 9.41
CA GLU A 326 -37.66 15.54 8.55
C GLU A 326 -36.79 16.52 9.37
N MET A 327 -37.29 16.99 10.50
CA MET A 327 -36.54 17.91 11.35
C MET A 327 -35.21 17.32 11.84
N VAL A 328 -35.19 16.05 12.22
CA VAL A 328 -33.95 15.34 12.62
C VAL A 328 -32.98 15.23 11.45
N ASP A 329 -33.43 14.71 10.28
CA ASP A 329 -32.58 14.51 9.12
C ASP A 329 -31.94 15.80 8.61
N GLU A 330 -32.71 16.91 8.59
CA GLU A 330 -32.21 18.23 8.17
C GLU A 330 -31.25 18.87 9.21
N THR A 331 -31.26 18.39 10.44
CA THR A 331 -30.57 19.08 11.56
C THR A 331 -29.29 18.37 12.00
N ILE A 332 -29.24 17.04 11.92
CA ILE A 332 -28.10 16.25 12.44
C ILE A 332 -26.76 16.56 11.76
N GLY A 333 -26.78 17.10 10.52
CA GLY A 333 -25.57 17.55 9.81
C GLY A 333 -24.54 16.45 9.55
N MET A 334 -24.95 15.20 9.56
CA MET A 334 -24.11 14.01 9.39
C MET A 334 -24.89 12.89 8.68
N PRO A 335 -24.22 11.96 7.98
CA PRO A 335 -24.84 10.74 7.47
C PRO A 335 -25.42 9.90 8.62
N ASN A 336 -26.69 9.51 8.52
CA ASN A 336 -27.39 8.72 9.53
C ASN A 336 -27.31 7.22 9.20
N ILE A 337 -26.51 6.48 9.96
CA ILE A 337 -26.24 5.06 9.73
C ILE A 337 -27.19 4.21 10.56
N LEU A 338 -28.13 3.60 9.92
CA LEU A 338 -29.03 2.61 10.52
C LEU A 338 -28.43 1.20 10.33
N TRP A 339 -29.27 0.17 10.30
CA TRP A 339 -28.82 -1.22 10.19
C TRP A 339 -29.71 -2.04 9.26
N SER A 340 -29.18 -3.11 8.75
CA SER A 340 -29.92 -4.07 7.95
C SER A 340 -30.12 -5.42 8.66
N VAL A 341 -29.37 -5.64 9.74
CA VAL A 341 -29.50 -6.80 10.62
C VAL A 341 -29.60 -6.30 12.05
N ASP A 342 -30.74 -6.54 12.69
CA ASP A 342 -30.95 -6.29 14.12
C ASP A 342 -30.81 -7.62 14.86
N THR A 343 -29.78 -7.75 15.66
CA THR A 343 -29.54 -8.98 16.43
C THR A 343 -30.52 -9.17 17.58
N LEU A 344 -31.28 -8.14 17.92
CA LEU A 344 -32.16 -8.08 19.08
C LEU A 344 -31.45 -8.39 20.42
N ASP A 345 -30.13 -8.20 20.47
CA ASP A 345 -29.29 -8.44 21.64
C ASP A 345 -29.71 -7.58 22.84
N TRP A 346 -30.13 -6.35 22.58
CA TRP A 346 -30.71 -5.43 23.58
C TRP A 346 -31.94 -6.00 24.28
N LYS A 347 -32.69 -6.87 23.61
CA LYS A 347 -33.91 -7.49 24.09
C LYS A 347 -33.66 -8.86 24.71
N THR A 348 -32.95 -9.72 23.98
CA THR A 348 -32.69 -11.10 24.39
C THR A 348 -31.67 -11.20 25.51
N ARG A 349 -30.61 -10.38 25.45
CA ARG A 349 -29.44 -10.41 26.35
C ARG A 349 -28.85 -11.82 26.46
N ASP A 350 -28.88 -12.54 25.34
CA ASP A 350 -28.45 -13.91 25.19
C ASP A 350 -27.36 -14.03 24.12
N THR A 351 -26.24 -14.62 24.51
CA THR A 351 -25.06 -14.77 23.66
C THR A 351 -25.35 -15.65 22.44
N ASP A 352 -26.01 -16.81 22.64
CA ASP A 352 -26.28 -17.75 21.58
C ASP A 352 -27.31 -17.22 20.57
N ALA A 353 -28.33 -16.49 21.07
CA ALA A 353 -29.31 -15.82 20.22
C ALA A 353 -28.65 -14.76 19.35
N THR A 354 -27.73 -13.96 19.90
CA THR A 354 -26.96 -12.95 19.16
C THR A 354 -26.08 -13.60 18.09
N ILE A 355 -25.35 -14.66 18.42
CA ILE A 355 -24.53 -15.43 17.49
C ILE A 355 -25.40 -16.03 16.37
N LYS A 356 -26.55 -16.60 16.71
CA LYS A 356 -27.47 -17.21 15.76
C LYS A 356 -27.98 -16.17 14.76
N SER A 357 -28.45 -15.02 15.22
CA SER A 357 -28.93 -13.94 14.34
C SER A 357 -27.87 -13.52 13.34
N VAL A 358 -26.62 -13.27 13.78
CA VAL A 358 -25.54 -12.91 12.85
C VAL A 358 -25.27 -14.02 11.84
N LYS A 359 -25.26 -15.30 12.26
CA LYS A 359 -25.00 -16.43 11.35
C LYS A 359 -26.07 -16.61 10.29
N GLU A 360 -27.32 -16.39 10.64
CA GLU A 360 -28.48 -16.55 9.74
C GLU A 360 -28.63 -15.37 8.78
N ASP A 361 -28.40 -14.14 9.25
CA ASP A 361 -28.77 -12.92 8.53
C ASP A 361 -27.60 -12.18 7.89
N ALA A 362 -26.33 -12.62 8.12
CA ALA A 362 -25.16 -11.97 7.53
C ALA A 362 -25.12 -12.07 6.00
N TYR A 363 -24.91 -10.94 5.32
CA TYR A 363 -24.73 -10.87 3.88
C TYR A 363 -23.71 -9.78 3.49
N ASP A 364 -23.21 -9.82 2.26
CA ASP A 364 -22.23 -8.86 1.75
C ASP A 364 -22.81 -7.45 1.69
N GLY A 365 -22.23 -6.54 2.46
CA GLY A 365 -22.66 -5.15 2.62
C GLY A 365 -23.62 -4.92 3.78
N ALA A 366 -23.86 -5.91 4.65
CA ALA A 366 -24.70 -5.72 5.84
C ALA A 366 -24.03 -4.82 6.88
N ILE A 367 -24.86 -4.02 7.54
CA ILE A 367 -24.54 -3.28 8.77
C ILE A 367 -25.30 -3.96 9.89
N ILE A 368 -24.57 -4.52 10.84
CA ILE A 368 -25.13 -5.32 11.94
C ILE A 368 -25.20 -4.46 13.20
N LEU A 369 -26.40 -4.35 13.79
CA LEU A 369 -26.64 -3.67 15.06
C LEU A 369 -26.39 -4.62 16.23
N MET A 370 -25.54 -4.20 17.13
CA MET A 370 -25.27 -4.78 18.44
C MET A 370 -25.03 -3.68 19.47
N HIS A 371 -24.92 -4.05 20.75
CA HIS A 371 -24.71 -3.08 21.83
C HIS A 371 -23.60 -3.59 22.77
N ASP A 372 -22.50 -2.85 22.90
CA ASP A 372 -21.41 -3.22 23.83
C ASP A 372 -21.70 -2.88 25.30
N LEU A 373 -22.91 -2.43 25.56
CA LEU A 373 -23.46 -2.21 26.88
C LEU A 373 -23.75 -3.53 27.63
N HIS A 374 -23.96 -4.63 26.90
CA HIS A 374 -24.39 -5.90 27.45
C HIS A 374 -23.29 -6.98 27.37
N GLU A 375 -23.06 -7.67 28.50
CA GLU A 375 -22.04 -8.71 28.59
C GLU A 375 -22.25 -9.84 27.57
N ALA A 376 -23.49 -10.28 27.41
CA ALA A 376 -23.85 -11.35 26.48
C ALA A 376 -23.46 -11.02 25.03
N THR A 377 -23.68 -9.77 24.60
CA THR A 377 -23.30 -9.28 23.27
C THR A 377 -21.80 -9.25 23.09
N THR A 378 -21.07 -8.72 24.07
CA THR A 378 -19.60 -8.62 23.99
C THR A 378 -18.94 -10.01 24.03
N ASP A 379 -19.51 -10.98 24.74
CA ASP A 379 -19.06 -12.37 24.71
C ASP A 379 -19.35 -13.04 23.35
N ALA A 380 -20.45 -12.70 22.68
CA ALA A 380 -20.78 -13.20 21.35
C ALA A 380 -19.71 -12.83 20.30
N ALA A 381 -19.00 -11.70 20.46
CA ALA A 381 -17.95 -11.24 19.55
C ALA A 381 -16.85 -12.31 19.34
N LYS A 382 -16.49 -13.07 20.39
CA LYS A 382 -15.49 -14.13 20.35
C LYS A 382 -15.84 -15.26 19.36
N THR A 383 -17.10 -15.44 19.05
CA THR A 383 -17.60 -16.45 18.10
C THR A 383 -17.93 -15.81 16.75
N ILE A 384 -18.56 -14.62 16.76
CA ILE A 384 -19.00 -13.92 15.54
C ILE A 384 -17.82 -13.53 14.66
N VAL A 385 -16.78 -12.95 15.23
CA VAL A 385 -15.64 -12.42 14.47
C VAL A 385 -14.92 -13.53 13.70
N PRO A 386 -14.39 -14.59 14.32
CA PRO A 386 -13.75 -15.67 13.59
C PRO A 386 -14.70 -16.37 12.61
N TYR A 387 -15.97 -16.57 12.97
CA TYR A 387 -16.93 -17.16 12.05
C TYR A 387 -17.07 -16.35 10.76
N LEU A 388 -17.25 -15.03 10.83
CA LEU A 388 -17.39 -14.18 9.65
C LEU A 388 -16.13 -14.18 8.79
N ILE A 389 -14.94 -14.19 9.40
CA ILE A 389 -13.66 -14.30 8.70
C ILE A 389 -13.58 -15.63 7.95
N ASP A 390 -13.94 -16.75 8.60
CA ASP A 390 -13.97 -18.09 7.99
C ASP A 390 -14.99 -18.20 6.85
N GLN A 391 -16.09 -17.45 6.92
CA GLN A 391 -17.05 -17.32 5.80
C GLN A 391 -16.56 -16.41 4.67
N GLY A 392 -15.35 -15.86 4.77
CA GLY A 392 -14.70 -15.05 3.76
C GLY A 392 -15.11 -13.57 3.77
N TYR A 393 -15.75 -13.10 4.85
CA TYR A 393 -15.99 -11.68 5.04
C TYR A 393 -14.73 -10.94 5.51
N GLN A 394 -14.57 -9.72 5.05
CA GLN A 394 -13.68 -8.74 5.63
C GLN A 394 -14.51 -7.88 6.57
N LEU A 395 -14.09 -7.82 7.83
CA LEU A 395 -14.66 -6.89 8.81
C LEU A 395 -14.11 -5.51 8.55
N VAL A 396 -14.98 -4.57 8.28
CA VAL A 396 -14.65 -3.20 7.90
C VAL A 396 -15.48 -2.22 8.71
N THR A 397 -15.00 -0.99 8.84
CA THR A 397 -15.83 0.08 9.38
C THR A 397 -16.93 0.49 8.37
N VAL A 398 -17.95 1.20 8.81
CA VAL A 398 -19.00 1.69 7.91
C VAL A 398 -18.43 2.60 6.84
N SER A 399 -17.55 3.55 7.20
CA SER A 399 -16.90 4.44 6.24
C SER A 399 -15.98 3.71 5.27
N GLU A 400 -15.25 2.68 5.70
CA GLU A 400 -14.45 1.85 4.81
C GLU A 400 -15.31 1.08 3.81
N MET A 401 -16.44 0.54 4.27
CA MET A 401 -17.37 -0.17 3.40
C MET A 401 -17.96 0.77 2.35
N ALA A 402 -18.36 1.98 2.74
CA ALA A 402 -18.85 3.01 1.82
C ALA A 402 -17.80 3.35 0.76
N GLU A 403 -16.56 3.64 1.18
CA GLU A 403 -15.47 3.96 0.25
C GLU A 403 -15.16 2.79 -0.69
N CYS A 404 -15.11 1.58 -0.17
CA CYS A 404 -14.83 0.39 -1.00
C CYS A 404 -15.95 0.11 -2.02
N ARG A 405 -17.20 0.49 -1.72
CA ARG A 405 -18.36 0.34 -2.59
C ARG A 405 -18.63 1.56 -3.47
N GLY A 406 -17.85 2.63 -3.31
CA GLY A 406 -18.03 3.88 -4.05
C GLY A 406 -19.32 4.62 -3.67
N VAL A 407 -19.78 4.44 -2.42
CA VAL A 407 -20.93 5.14 -1.85
C VAL A 407 -20.43 6.43 -1.21
N GLU A 408 -20.88 7.56 -1.71
CA GLU A 408 -20.69 8.86 -1.07
C GLU A 408 -21.75 9.02 0.03
N LEU A 409 -21.28 9.28 1.25
CA LEU A 409 -22.15 9.46 2.41
C LEU A 409 -22.51 10.93 2.52
N GLU A 410 -23.80 11.24 2.41
CA GLU A 410 -24.34 12.60 2.44
C GLU A 410 -25.04 12.90 3.76
N ASP A 411 -24.87 14.11 4.26
CA ASP A 411 -25.49 14.58 5.51
C ASP A 411 -27.02 14.47 5.45
N GLY A 412 -27.63 14.09 6.56
CA GLY A 412 -29.07 13.88 6.66
C GLY A 412 -29.61 12.66 5.91
N THR A 413 -28.77 12.00 5.12
CA THR A 413 -29.15 10.80 4.36
C THR A 413 -29.02 9.53 5.20
N ARG A 414 -29.97 8.62 5.07
CA ARG A 414 -30.06 7.37 5.86
C ARG A 414 -29.49 6.20 5.08
N TYR A 415 -28.60 5.44 5.71
CA TYR A 415 -27.96 4.25 5.15
C TYR A 415 -28.24 3.03 6.02
N TYR A 416 -28.70 1.95 5.40
CA TYR A 416 -29.03 0.69 6.09
C TYR A 416 -28.07 -0.44 5.75
N SER A 417 -27.49 -0.41 4.58
CA SER A 417 -26.52 -1.39 4.08
C SER A 417 -25.78 -0.82 2.88
N MET A 418 -24.64 -1.42 2.53
CA MET A 418 -23.84 -1.03 1.35
C MET A 418 -23.55 -2.25 0.48
N ARG A 419 -24.58 -2.72 -0.21
CA ARG A 419 -24.50 -3.88 -1.11
C ARG A 419 -23.60 -3.57 -2.31
N PRO A 420 -22.91 -4.58 -2.87
CA PRO A 420 -22.22 -4.42 -4.14
C PRO A 420 -23.15 -3.86 -5.19
N GLN A 421 -22.67 -2.88 -5.95
CA GLN A 421 -23.38 -2.44 -7.16
C GLN A 421 -23.34 -3.59 -8.17
N LYS A 422 -24.46 -3.88 -8.80
CA LYS A 422 -24.58 -4.94 -9.81
C LYS A 422 -23.90 -4.53 -11.11
#